data_77435a46a5972c9633be62f2c5adbef4
#
_entry.id   77435a46a5972c9633be62f2c5adbef4
#
_cell.length_a   1.000
_cell.length_b   1.000
_cell.length_c   1.000
_cell.angle_alpha   90.00
_cell.angle_beta   90.00
_cell.angle_gamma   90.00
#
_symmetry.space_group_name_H-M   'P 1'
#
loop_
_entity.id
_entity.type
_entity.pdbx_description
1 polymer ?
#
loop_
_entity_poly.entity_id
_entity_poly.type
_entity_poly.pdbx_seq_one_letter_code
_entity_poly.pdbx_strand_id
1 'polypeptide(L)' 'MRLFKEFIMRHLMSPLDFSVEELEKLLDLAQDIEANREKYAHACEGKKLATLFYEPSTRTRLSHEAAMLNLGGSVLG' A
#
# COMPACT_ATOMS: atom_id res chain seq x y z
N MET A 1 -13.09 -5.25 2.80
CA MET A 1 -12.34 -5.25 4.06
C MET A 1 -12.46 -3.88 4.73
N ARG A 2 -13.01 -3.87 5.92
CA ARG A 2 -13.36 -2.61 6.59
C ARG A 2 -12.15 -1.76 6.97
N LEU A 3 -11.13 -2.39 7.53
CA LEU A 3 -9.91 -1.69 7.92
C LEU A 3 -9.22 -1.04 6.72
N PHE A 4 -9.21 -1.73 5.59
CA PHE A 4 -8.63 -1.22 4.36
C PHE A 4 -9.34 0.05 3.90
N LYS A 5 -10.67 0.11 4.03
CA LYS A 5 -11.44 1.29 3.66
C LYS A 5 -11.14 2.50 4.55
N GLU A 6 -10.82 2.26 5.82
CA GLU A 6 -10.50 3.34 6.75
C GLU A 6 -9.23 4.09 6.34
N PHE A 7 -8.27 3.40 5.71
CA PHE A 7 -7.00 3.99 5.30
C PHE A 7 -6.98 4.51 3.87
N ILE A 8 -7.85 4.00 3.00
CA ILE A 8 -7.81 4.29 1.56
C ILE A 8 -8.07 5.77 1.23
N MET A 9 -8.83 6.46 2.06
CA MET A 9 -9.19 7.86 1.86
C MET A 9 -8.29 8.84 2.62
N ARG A 10 -7.25 8.35 3.26
CA ARG A 10 -6.33 9.17 4.04
C ARG A 10 -5.02 9.36 3.29
N HIS A 11 -4.50 10.57 3.39
CA HIS A 11 -3.20 10.91 2.81
C HIS A 11 -2.12 10.77 3.87
N LEU A 12 -1.02 10.12 3.50
CA LEU A 12 0.15 10.01 4.38
C LEU A 12 1.20 11.00 3.90
N MET A 13 1.22 12.17 4.51
CA MET A 13 2.20 13.21 4.21
C MET A 13 3.39 13.16 5.17
N SER A 14 3.17 12.60 6.35
CA SER A 14 4.19 12.49 7.39
C SER A 14 3.82 11.30 8.28
N PRO A 15 4.81 10.61 8.90
CA PRO A 15 4.48 9.57 9.88
C PRO A 15 3.60 10.06 11.02
N LEU A 16 3.61 11.37 11.28
CA LEU A 16 2.79 11.96 12.34
C LEU A 16 1.31 12.09 11.96
N ASP A 17 0.96 11.83 10.70
CA ASP A 17 -0.43 11.84 10.26
C ASP A 17 -1.22 10.67 10.83
N PHE A 18 -0.55 9.68 11.37
CA PHE A 18 -1.17 8.51 12.00
C PHE A 18 -0.77 8.43 13.45
N SER A 19 -1.71 8.00 14.30
CA SER A 19 -1.40 7.70 15.69
C SER A 19 -0.59 6.40 15.77
N VAL A 20 0.04 6.14 16.91
CA VAL A 20 0.76 4.89 17.14
C VAL A 20 -0.16 3.69 16.96
N GLU A 21 -1.40 3.80 17.46
CA GLU A 21 -2.40 2.74 17.33
C GLU A 21 -2.73 2.45 15.87
N GLU A 22 -2.88 3.49 15.05
CA GLU A 22 -3.13 3.33 13.62
C GLU A 22 -1.94 2.69 12.90
N LEU A 23 -0.73 3.10 13.27
CA LEU A 23 0.48 2.52 12.69
C LEU A 23 0.62 1.04 13.04
N GLU A 24 0.28 0.65 14.27
CA GLU A 24 0.27 -0.74 14.69
C GLU A 24 -0.71 -1.57 13.86
N LYS A 25 -1.90 -1.02 13.60
CA LYS A 25 -2.89 -1.69 12.75
C LYS A 25 -2.39 -1.86 11.32
N LEU A 26 -1.70 -0.86 10.78
CA LEU A 26 -1.10 -0.96 9.45
C LEU A 26 -0.02 -2.03 9.39
N LEU A 27 0.83 -2.11 10.41
CA LEU A 27 1.87 -3.12 10.46
C LEU A 27 1.28 -4.53 10.59
N ASP A 28 0.22 -4.68 11.38
CA ASP A 28 -0.48 -5.95 11.52
C ASP A 28 -1.10 -6.37 10.18
N LEU A 29 -1.70 -5.42 9.47
CA LEU A 29 -2.26 -5.67 8.15
C LEU A 29 -1.17 -6.05 7.15
N ALA A 30 -0.03 -5.39 7.20
CA ALA A 30 1.10 -5.72 6.32
C ALA A 30 1.59 -7.14 6.55
N GLN A 31 1.67 -7.58 7.81
CA GLN A 31 2.06 -8.94 8.14
C GLN A 31 1.04 -9.96 7.66
N ASP A 32 -0.25 -9.65 7.78
CA ASP A 32 -1.31 -10.52 7.30
C ASP A 32 -1.27 -10.64 5.78
N ILE A 33 -1.03 -9.55 5.07
CA ILE A 33 -0.90 -9.57 3.60
C ILE A 33 0.29 -10.45 3.20
N GLU A 34 1.42 -10.33 3.88
CA GLU A 34 2.60 -11.13 3.59
C GLU A 34 2.34 -12.63 3.81
N ALA A 35 1.62 -12.97 4.88
CA ALA A 35 1.32 -14.35 5.22
C ALA A 35 0.20 -14.96 4.36
N ASN A 36 -0.69 -14.14 3.83
CA ASN A 36 -1.90 -14.60 3.13
C ASN A 36 -2.10 -13.83 1.81
N ARG A 37 -1.11 -13.88 0.94
CA ARG A 37 -1.10 -13.12 -0.32
C ARG A 37 -2.33 -13.35 -1.18
N GLU A 38 -2.79 -14.58 -1.28
CA GLU A 38 -3.95 -14.92 -2.11
C GLU A 38 -5.22 -14.25 -1.63
N LYS A 39 -5.36 -14.07 -0.32
CA LYS A 39 -6.50 -13.39 0.28
C LYS A 39 -6.61 -11.95 -0.18
N TYR A 40 -5.48 -11.31 -0.46
CA TYR A 40 -5.42 -9.90 -0.83
C TYR A 40 -5.13 -9.67 -2.32
N ALA A 41 -5.08 -10.73 -3.12
CA ALA A 41 -4.69 -10.64 -4.52
C ALA A 41 -5.56 -9.69 -5.36
N HIS A 42 -6.78 -9.41 -4.92
CA HIS A 42 -7.71 -8.51 -5.59
C HIS A 42 -8.08 -7.28 -4.77
N ALA A 43 -7.34 -7.02 -3.68
CA ALA A 43 -7.66 -5.92 -2.76
C ALA A 43 -7.62 -4.55 -3.44
N CYS A 44 -6.74 -4.35 -4.41
CA CYS A 44 -6.60 -3.10 -5.15
C CYS A 44 -7.08 -3.21 -6.60
N GLU A 45 -7.93 -4.18 -6.89
CA GLU A 45 -8.47 -4.36 -8.23
C GLU A 45 -9.19 -3.08 -8.68
N GLY A 46 -8.88 -2.62 -9.88
CA GLY A 46 -9.44 -1.38 -10.41
C GLY A 46 -8.72 -0.12 -9.93
N LYS A 47 -7.73 -0.24 -9.06
CA LYS A 47 -6.94 0.89 -8.59
C LYS A 47 -5.63 1.02 -9.35
N LYS A 48 -5.11 2.23 -9.39
CA LYS A 48 -3.86 2.53 -10.09
C LYS A 48 -2.93 3.29 -9.16
N LEU A 49 -1.67 2.90 -9.18
CA LEU A 49 -0.61 3.59 -8.44
C LEU A 49 0.23 4.38 -9.44
N ALA A 50 0.37 5.67 -9.19
CA ALA A 50 1.31 6.50 -9.93
C ALA A 50 2.54 6.72 -9.06
N THR A 51 3.72 6.41 -9.58
CA THR A 51 4.97 6.67 -8.89
C THR A 51 5.64 7.87 -9.53
N LEU A 52 6.02 8.86 -8.71
CA LEU A 52 6.65 10.08 -9.17
C LEU A 52 7.89 10.33 -8.30
N PHE A 53 9.05 10.12 -8.88
CA PHE A 53 10.33 10.31 -8.20
C PHE A 53 11.16 11.31 -8.99
N TYR A 54 11.59 12.37 -8.32
CA TYR A 54 12.46 13.39 -8.91
C TYR A 54 13.92 12.98 -8.88
N GLU A 55 14.27 12.02 -8.03
CA GLU A 55 15.61 11.47 -7.94
C GLU A 55 15.59 10.00 -8.25
N PRO A 56 16.71 9.42 -8.76
CA PRO A 56 16.77 7.99 -9.01
C PRO A 56 16.55 7.21 -7.69
N SER A 57 15.45 6.50 -7.64
CA SER A 57 15.08 5.69 -6.47
C SER A 57 14.44 4.40 -6.95
N THR A 58 15.21 3.65 -7.75
CA THR A 58 14.72 2.46 -8.43
C THR A 58 14.19 1.41 -7.46
N ARG A 59 14.92 1.13 -6.38
CA ARG A 59 14.49 0.13 -5.40
C ARG A 59 13.14 0.47 -4.78
N THR A 60 12.98 1.71 -4.30
CA THR A 60 11.73 2.14 -3.67
C THR A 60 10.58 2.13 -4.66
N ARG A 61 10.80 2.64 -5.87
CA ARG A 61 9.79 2.63 -6.91
C ARG A 61 9.34 1.22 -7.24
N LEU A 62 10.28 0.31 -7.47
CA LEU A 62 9.96 -1.06 -7.83
C LEU A 62 9.25 -1.80 -6.70
N SER A 63 9.61 -1.53 -5.44
CA SER A 63 8.92 -2.11 -4.28
C SER A 63 7.45 -1.72 -4.23
N HIS A 64 7.15 -0.43 -4.43
CA HIS A 64 5.78 0.06 -4.42
C HIS A 64 4.98 -0.47 -5.60
N GLU A 65 5.59 -0.50 -6.79
CA GLU A 65 4.94 -1.02 -7.98
C GLU A 65 4.63 -2.52 -7.84
N ALA A 66 5.59 -3.28 -7.34
CA ALA A 66 5.40 -4.71 -7.12
C ALA A 66 4.29 -4.97 -6.09
N ALA A 67 4.25 -4.18 -5.01
CA ALA A 67 3.21 -4.31 -4.00
C ALA A 67 1.83 -4.06 -4.59
N MET A 68 1.68 -3.01 -5.40
CA MET A 68 0.40 -2.71 -6.04
C MET A 68 -0.05 -3.81 -7.00
N LEU A 69 0.88 -4.34 -7.80
CA LEU A 69 0.57 -5.44 -8.71
C LEU A 69 0.17 -6.71 -7.95
N ASN A 70 0.84 -7.00 -6.84
CA ASN A 70 0.52 -8.16 -6.01
C ASN A 70 -0.84 -8.05 -5.35
N LEU A 71 -1.35 -6.84 -5.17
CA LEU A 71 -2.68 -6.60 -4.62
C LEU A 71 -3.76 -6.48 -5.72
N GLY A 72 -3.41 -6.75 -6.96
CA GLY A 72 -4.36 -6.77 -8.07
C GLY A 72 -4.56 -5.43 -8.75
N GLY A 73 -3.81 -4.41 -8.38
CA GLY A 73 -3.89 -3.09 -9.00
C GLY A 73 -3.02 -2.95 -10.24
N SER A 74 -2.99 -1.74 -10.78
CA SER A 74 -2.18 -1.38 -11.94
C SER A 74 -1.20 -0.28 -11.58
N VAL A 75 -0.17 -0.11 -12.40
CA VAL A 75 0.87 0.89 -12.18
C VAL A 75 0.94 1.82 -13.36
N LEU A 76 1.09 3.12 -13.07
CA LEU A 76 1.37 4.19 -14.04
C LEU A 76 2.75 4.74 -13.70
N GLY A 77 3.68 4.61 -14.58
CA GLY A 77 5.02 5.10 -14.25
C GLY A 77 5.97 5.18 -15.40
#